data_b445bef2b4f45454d72f0dd6483cfe7d
#
_entry.id   b445bef2b4f45454d72f0dd6483cfe7d
#
_cell.length_a   1.000
_cell.length_b   1.000
_cell.length_c   1.000
_cell.angle_alpha   90.00
_cell.angle_beta   90.00
_cell.angle_gamma   90.00
#
_symmetry.space_group_name_H-M   'P 1'
#
loop_
_entity.id
_entity.type
_entity.pdbx_description
1 polymer ?
#
loop_
_entity_poly.entity_id
_entity_poly.type
_entity_poly.pdbx_seq_one_letter_code
_entity_poly.pdbx_strand_id
1 'polypeptide(L)'
;MKNALRIALAPLDEFTADSPLPYAWFDRRGRCVQQGELSVRALGNAYPHAACEAVLHPADVIATTVRIPAVPRARFTAAVHSALEPLVLSDLDSLAIGFSARAADGSVALAWSPREPMRRAWGLLNAHGLRAHALIAPQTLAPTSSEPLRDPADPRWQAPSPTWSLAMPQLAPAQVSRWRPVWRWGAAAAVVWIAGLNIHASQLSAEAQALTAGMRQQVLAAFPDLPVVLDPPRQAQQGLDALQANRGAANAADFLPLARATAQLLPFAADKVARLTYADQALTLQLAESGEKAQRVAETPALIQQAAALGLKLERGDTDNTWRIVRKQP
;
A
#
# COMPACT_ATOMS: atom_id res chain seq x y z
N MET A 1 -10.43 7.85 -30.41
CA MET A 1 -9.34 8.84 -30.57
C MET A 1 -9.63 10.00 -29.61
N LYS A 2 -8.63 10.75 -29.18
CA LYS A 2 -8.83 11.99 -28.37
C LYS A 2 -8.91 13.16 -29.35
N ASN A 3 -9.53 14.26 -28.91
CA ASN A 3 -9.44 15.52 -29.67
C ASN A 3 -7.98 15.92 -29.80
N ALA A 4 -7.55 16.38 -30.95
CA ALA A 4 -6.17 16.76 -31.23
C ALA A 4 -6.11 18.20 -31.77
N LEU A 5 -5.11 18.92 -31.31
CA LEU A 5 -4.78 20.25 -31.80
C LEU A 5 -3.49 20.15 -32.60
N ARG A 6 -3.52 20.55 -33.88
CA ARG A 6 -2.31 20.69 -34.70
C ARG A 6 -2.00 22.15 -34.87
N ILE A 7 -0.75 22.54 -34.61
CA ILE A 7 -0.28 23.91 -34.73
C ILE A 7 0.94 23.95 -35.63
N ALA A 8 1.12 25.03 -36.38
CA ALA A 8 2.34 25.28 -37.12
C ALA A 8 3.17 26.33 -36.38
N LEU A 9 4.42 25.99 -36.05
CA LEU A 9 5.31 26.88 -35.33
C LEU A 9 5.92 27.96 -36.26
N ALA A 10 6.10 29.15 -35.73
CA ALA A 10 7.00 30.15 -36.30
C ALA A 10 8.46 29.68 -36.19
N PRO A 11 9.41 30.31 -36.89
CA PRO A 11 10.83 30.03 -36.74
C PRO A 11 11.23 30.02 -35.25
N LEU A 12 11.97 28.98 -34.83
CA LEU A 12 12.27 28.72 -33.40
C LEU A 12 13.02 29.86 -32.73
N ASP A 13 13.81 30.64 -33.49
CA ASP A 13 14.55 31.79 -32.95
C ASP A 13 13.61 32.99 -32.66
N GLU A 14 12.52 33.11 -33.38
CA GLU A 14 11.53 34.20 -33.22
C GLU A 14 10.31 33.75 -32.40
N PHE A 15 10.28 32.52 -31.95
CA PHE A 15 9.12 31.92 -31.31
C PHE A 15 8.90 32.45 -29.89
N THR A 16 7.78 33.11 -29.67
CA THR A 16 7.36 33.74 -28.39
C THR A 16 5.93 33.34 -28.01
N ALA A 17 5.50 33.72 -26.81
CA ALA A 17 4.12 33.49 -26.34
C ALA A 17 3.06 34.24 -27.14
N ASP A 18 3.43 35.33 -27.77
CA ASP A 18 2.54 36.19 -28.55
C ASP A 18 2.65 35.91 -30.08
N SER A 19 3.55 34.99 -30.48
CA SER A 19 3.68 34.62 -31.90
C SER A 19 2.36 34.08 -32.42
N PRO A 20 1.88 34.56 -33.57
CA PRO A 20 0.68 34.04 -34.21
C PRO A 20 0.98 32.62 -34.76
N LEU A 21 0.14 31.66 -34.41
CA LEU A 21 0.27 30.29 -34.85
C LEU A 21 -0.96 29.87 -35.64
N PRO A 22 -0.81 29.47 -36.88
CA PRO A 22 -1.83 28.74 -37.58
C PRO A 22 -2.17 27.44 -36.84
N TYR A 23 -3.45 27.10 -36.70
CA TYR A 23 -3.89 25.91 -36.01
C TYR A 23 -5.08 25.25 -36.69
N ALA A 24 -5.22 23.94 -36.45
CA ALA A 24 -6.38 23.17 -36.77
C ALA A 24 -6.79 22.31 -35.56
N TRP A 25 -8.06 22.36 -35.19
CA TRP A 25 -8.66 21.55 -34.14
C TRP A 25 -9.47 20.41 -34.72
N PHE A 26 -9.19 19.19 -34.29
CA PHE A 26 -9.79 17.97 -34.74
C PHE A 26 -10.67 17.33 -33.68
N ASP A 27 -11.85 16.87 -34.10
CA ASP A 27 -12.75 16.08 -33.26
C ASP A 27 -12.22 14.64 -33.07
N ARG A 28 -12.92 13.88 -32.23
CA ARG A 28 -12.57 12.47 -32.00
C ARG A 28 -12.65 11.58 -33.23
N ARG A 29 -13.33 12.05 -34.32
CA ARG A 29 -13.45 11.36 -35.59
C ARG A 29 -12.37 11.77 -36.59
N GLY A 30 -11.46 12.66 -36.19
CA GLY A 30 -10.40 13.18 -37.06
C GLY A 30 -10.87 14.23 -38.07
N ARG A 31 -12.05 14.84 -37.87
CA ARG A 31 -12.54 15.90 -38.74
C ARG A 31 -12.10 17.24 -38.20
N CYS A 32 -11.61 18.10 -39.07
CA CYS A 32 -11.29 19.46 -38.72
C CYS A 32 -12.59 20.22 -38.42
N VAL A 33 -12.68 20.70 -37.17
CA VAL A 33 -13.85 21.43 -36.65
C VAL A 33 -13.59 22.94 -36.68
N GLN A 34 -12.37 23.35 -36.45
CA GLN A 34 -12.01 24.74 -36.39
C GLN A 34 -10.57 24.95 -36.87
N GLN A 35 -10.36 26.01 -37.61
CA GLN A 35 -9.06 26.46 -38.09
C GLN A 35 -8.94 27.94 -37.91
N GLY A 36 -7.74 28.43 -37.85
CA GLY A 36 -7.47 29.88 -37.71
C GLY A 36 -6.03 30.14 -37.28
N GLU A 37 -5.81 31.32 -36.80
CA GLU A 37 -4.53 31.79 -36.30
C GLU A 37 -4.73 32.43 -34.92
N LEU A 38 -4.00 32.01 -33.93
CA LEU A 38 -4.05 32.50 -32.56
C LEU A 38 -2.64 32.49 -31.95
N SER A 39 -2.41 33.37 -30.97
CA SER A 39 -1.15 33.32 -30.21
C SER A 39 -1.08 32.07 -29.32
N VAL A 40 0.13 31.66 -28.93
CA VAL A 40 0.34 30.52 -28.00
C VAL A 40 -0.50 30.68 -26.74
N ARG A 41 -0.52 31.88 -26.18
CA ARG A 41 -1.31 32.22 -24.99
C ARG A 41 -2.82 32.04 -25.21
N ALA A 42 -3.32 32.54 -26.34
CA ALA A 42 -4.74 32.42 -26.70
C ALA A 42 -5.14 30.98 -26.95
N LEU A 43 -4.29 30.20 -27.63
CA LEU A 43 -4.50 28.75 -27.84
C LEU A 43 -4.55 27.98 -26.54
N GLY A 44 -3.63 28.27 -25.60
CA GLY A 44 -3.63 27.63 -24.29
C GLY A 44 -4.89 27.89 -23.47
N ASN A 45 -5.42 29.12 -23.56
CA ASN A 45 -6.70 29.49 -22.93
C ASN A 45 -7.91 28.85 -23.61
N ALA A 46 -7.92 28.81 -24.95
CA ALA A 46 -9.03 28.22 -25.72
C ALA A 46 -9.08 26.69 -25.62
N TYR A 47 -7.91 26.03 -25.57
CA TYR A 47 -7.79 24.58 -25.59
C TYR A 47 -6.92 24.06 -24.42
N PRO A 48 -7.30 24.28 -23.14
CA PRO A 48 -6.49 23.91 -21.98
C PRO A 48 -6.26 22.39 -21.94
N HIS A 49 -5.00 22.02 -21.81
CA HIS A 49 -4.55 20.62 -21.75
C HIS A 49 -4.82 19.79 -23.02
N ALA A 50 -5.06 20.44 -24.17
CA ALA A 50 -5.18 19.74 -25.44
C ALA A 50 -3.91 18.94 -25.76
N ALA A 51 -4.11 17.74 -26.31
CA ALA A 51 -3.01 17.01 -26.92
C ALA A 51 -2.61 17.72 -28.22
N CYS A 52 -1.37 18.24 -28.25
CA CYS A 52 -0.90 19.12 -29.32
C CYS A 52 0.15 18.41 -30.17
N GLU A 53 -0.03 18.51 -31.50
CA GLU A 53 0.97 18.17 -32.52
C GLU A 53 1.53 19.51 -33.05
N ALA A 54 2.81 19.75 -32.86
CA ALA A 54 3.46 20.97 -33.34
C ALA A 54 4.27 20.66 -34.59
N VAL A 55 3.89 21.25 -35.71
CA VAL A 55 4.63 21.19 -36.97
C VAL A 55 5.71 22.26 -36.94
N LEU A 56 6.96 21.86 -37.09
CA LEU A 56 8.11 22.76 -37.07
C LEU A 56 8.14 23.63 -38.35
N HIS A 57 8.76 24.78 -38.22
CA HIS A 57 9.04 25.61 -39.41
C HIS A 57 10.10 24.93 -40.30
N PRO A 58 9.95 24.92 -41.64
CA PRO A 58 10.91 24.26 -42.54
C PRO A 58 12.37 24.72 -42.38
N ALA A 59 12.58 25.97 -41.98
CA ALA A 59 13.93 26.53 -41.77
C ALA A 59 14.65 25.91 -40.54
N ASP A 60 13.90 25.36 -39.61
CA ASP A 60 14.46 24.85 -38.33
C ASP A 60 14.72 23.36 -38.35
N VAL A 61 14.31 22.63 -39.39
CA VAL A 61 14.39 21.19 -39.43
C VAL A 61 14.93 20.72 -40.79
N ILE A 62 15.90 19.84 -40.75
CA ILE A 62 16.41 19.14 -41.92
C ILE A 62 15.86 17.71 -41.87
N ALA A 63 15.29 17.27 -42.97
CA ALA A 63 14.79 15.92 -43.12
C ALA A 63 15.41 15.26 -44.34
N THR A 64 15.75 13.98 -44.20
CA THR A 64 16.33 13.16 -45.27
C THR A 64 15.97 11.70 -45.10
N THR A 65 16.33 10.89 -46.09
CA THR A 65 16.17 9.44 -46.02
C THR A 65 17.52 8.79 -46.19
N VAL A 66 17.87 7.89 -45.28
CA VAL A 66 19.13 7.12 -45.33
C VAL A 66 18.83 5.64 -45.44
N ARG A 67 19.75 4.87 -46.01
CA ARG A 67 19.65 3.39 -46.01
C ARG A 67 20.44 2.83 -44.84
N ILE A 68 19.79 2.01 -44.02
CA ILE A 68 20.39 1.35 -42.87
C ILE A 68 20.32 -0.17 -43.09
N PRO A 69 21.44 -0.90 -42.95
CA PRO A 69 21.45 -2.34 -43.02
C PRO A 69 20.55 -2.96 -41.95
N ALA A 70 20.19 -4.22 -42.11
CA ALA A 70 19.44 -4.96 -41.11
C ALA A 70 20.34 -5.16 -39.87
N VAL A 71 19.99 -4.49 -38.78
CA VAL A 71 20.68 -4.59 -37.48
C VAL A 71 19.68 -4.99 -36.38
N PRO A 72 20.14 -5.63 -35.31
CA PRO A 72 19.30 -5.90 -34.14
C PRO A 72 18.70 -4.61 -33.58
N ARG A 73 17.46 -4.69 -33.04
CA ARG A 73 16.71 -3.53 -32.50
C ARG A 73 17.54 -2.71 -31.49
N ALA A 74 18.32 -3.38 -30.65
CA ALA A 74 19.16 -2.72 -29.65
C ALA A 74 20.28 -1.85 -30.26
N ARG A 75 20.69 -2.11 -31.50
CA ARG A 75 21.76 -1.37 -32.22
C ARG A 75 21.20 -0.38 -33.25
N PHE A 76 19.88 -0.35 -33.43
CA PHE A 76 19.25 0.45 -34.49
C PHE A 76 19.50 1.95 -34.30
N THR A 77 19.32 2.48 -33.10
CA THR A 77 19.59 3.89 -32.80
C THR A 77 21.06 4.26 -33.05
N ALA A 78 21.99 3.43 -32.64
CA ALA A 78 23.41 3.65 -32.92
C ALA A 78 23.73 3.64 -34.41
N ALA A 79 23.10 2.75 -35.19
CA ALA A 79 23.25 2.70 -36.64
C ALA A 79 22.65 3.95 -37.33
N VAL A 80 21.52 4.49 -36.82
CA VAL A 80 20.96 5.77 -37.29
C VAL A 80 21.93 6.91 -37.01
N HIS A 81 22.47 7.02 -35.80
CA HIS A 81 23.44 8.04 -35.45
C HIS A 81 24.70 7.97 -36.29
N SER A 82 25.28 6.79 -36.50
CA SER A 82 26.42 6.60 -37.37
C SER A 82 26.17 6.98 -38.84
N ALA A 83 24.92 6.72 -39.33
CA ALA A 83 24.54 7.15 -40.69
C ALA A 83 24.27 8.67 -40.79
N LEU A 84 23.93 9.31 -39.70
CA LEU A 84 23.68 10.74 -39.63
C LEU A 84 24.98 11.56 -39.49
N GLU A 85 25.98 11.04 -38.80
CA GLU A 85 27.22 11.73 -38.47
C GLU A 85 27.90 12.42 -39.68
N PRO A 86 28.03 11.79 -40.87
CA PRO A 86 28.60 12.46 -42.03
C PRO A 86 27.72 13.52 -42.68
N LEU A 87 26.45 13.60 -42.31
CA LEU A 87 25.46 14.55 -42.88
C LEU A 87 25.28 15.82 -42.04
N VAL A 88 25.80 15.84 -40.84
CA VAL A 88 25.67 16.99 -39.92
C VAL A 88 27.04 17.65 -39.68
N LEU A 89 27.01 18.97 -39.55
CA LEU A 89 28.20 19.77 -39.25
C LEU A 89 28.36 20.03 -37.75
N SER A 90 27.38 19.67 -36.96
CA SER A 90 27.32 19.92 -35.52
C SER A 90 27.43 18.61 -34.76
N ASP A 91 27.79 18.69 -33.48
CA ASP A 91 27.80 17.55 -32.59
C ASP A 91 26.37 16.96 -32.48
N LEU A 92 26.26 15.63 -32.60
CA LEU A 92 24.99 14.91 -32.51
C LEU A 92 24.27 15.16 -31.17
N ASP A 93 25.02 15.36 -30.09
CA ASP A 93 24.44 15.68 -28.77
C ASP A 93 23.76 17.06 -28.71
N SER A 94 24.12 17.97 -29.62
CA SER A 94 23.49 19.29 -29.76
C SER A 94 22.21 19.27 -30.58
N LEU A 95 21.86 18.12 -31.17
CA LEU A 95 20.71 17.95 -32.04
C LEU A 95 19.58 17.14 -31.38
N ALA A 96 18.37 17.48 -31.71
CA ALA A 96 17.20 16.66 -31.50
C ALA A 96 16.94 15.85 -32.78
N ILE A 97 17.00 14.54 -32.68
CA ILE A 97 16.93 13.62 -33.80
C ILE A 97 15.68 12.76 -33.68
N GLY A 98 14.86 12.75 -34.72
CA GLY A 98 13.74 11.84 -34.86
C GLY A 98 13.90 10.95 -36.10
N PHE A 99 13.42 9.73 -36.06
CA PHE A 99 13.53 8.81 -37.18
C PHE A 99 12.38 7.79 -37.22
N SER A 100 12.09 7.32 -38.43
CA SER A 100 11.07 6.29 -38.68
C SER A 100 11.58 4.89 -38.31
N ALA A 101 10.66 3.92 -38.25
CA ALA A 101 11.05 2.53 -38.36
C ALA A 101 11.71 2.26 -39.74
N ARG A 102 12.58 1.25 -39.79
CA ARG A 102 13.20 0.80 -41.02
C ARG A 102 12.14 0.22 -41.96
N ALA A 103 12.06 0.74 -43.18
CA ALA A 103 11.19 0.21 -44.22
C ALA A 103 11.73 -1.11 -44.81
N ALA A 104 10.91 -1.79 -45.62
CA ALA A 104 11.29 -3.09 -46.20
C ALA A 104 12.48 -2.98 -47.15
N ASP A 105 12.64 -1.86 -47.83
CA ASP A 105 13.75 -1.53 -48.73
C ASP A 105 15.04 -1.09 -48.01
N GLY A 106 14.99 -1.03 -46.68
CA GLY A 106 16.09 -0.60 -45.81
C GLY A 106 16.15 0.91 -45.60
N SER A 107 15.24 1.67 -46.17
CA SER A 107 15.19 3.12 -45.96
C SER A 107 14.67 3.48 -44.57
N VAL A 108 15.18 4.57 -44.04
CA VAL A 108 14.78 5.19 -42.78
C VAL A 108 14.68 6.69 -43.03
N ALA A 109 13.49 7.22 -42.85
CA ALA A 109 13.28 8.66 -42.85
C ALA A 109 13.76 9.21 -41.49
N LEU A 110 14.53 10.27 -41.51
CA LEU A 110 15.02 10.93 -40.33
C LEU A 110 14.97 12.45 -40.48
N ALA A 111 14.85 13.11 -39.36
CA ALA A 111 14.90 14.57 -39.29
C ALA A 111 15.65 15.00 -38.03
N TRP A 112 16.28 16.16 -38.11
CA TRP A 112 16.97 16.76 -36.97
C TRP A 112 16.78 18.28 -36.94
N SER A 113 16.94 18.83 -35.74
CA SER A 113 16.83 20.25 -35.46
C SER A 113 17.75 20.60 -34.28
N PRO A 114 18.21 21.85 -34.14
CA PRO A 114 18.98 22.27 -32.96
C PRO A 114 18.17 22.00 -31.67
N ARG A 115 18.82 21.36 -30.71
CA ARG A 115 18.18 20.87 -29.47
C ARG A 115 17.67 21.98 -28.60
N GLU A 116 18.47 23.03 -28.37
CA GLU A 116 18.13 24.11 -27.44
C GLU A 116 16.96 24.96 -27.88
N PRO A 117 16.87 25.49 -29.14
CA PRO A 117 15.70 26.20 -29.61
C PRO A 117 14.42 25.33 -29.52
N MET A 118 14.50 24.08 -29.89
CA MET A 118 13.37 23.15 -29.82
C MET A 118 12.91 22.91 -28.38
N ARG A 119 13.83 22.76 -27.43
CA ARG A 119 13.52 22.61 -26.01
C ARG A 119 12.85 23.84 -25.44
N ARG A 120 13.31 25.04 -25.82
CA ARG A 120 12.69 26.31 -25.43
C ARG A 120 11.25 26.40 -25.96
N ALA A 121 11.06 26.12 -27.24
CA ALA A 121 9.74 26.15 -27.86
C ALA A 121 8.77 25.16 -27.20
N TRP A 122 9.21 23.93 -26.97
CA TRP A 122 8.43 22.92 -26.26
C TRP A 122 8.09 23.35 -24.82
N GLY A 123 9.06 23.92 -24.10
CA GLY A 123 8.85 24.49 -22.76
C GLY A 123 7.79 25.58 -22.76
N LEU A 124 7.84 26.50 -23.75
CA LEU A 124 6.88 27.59 -23.90
C LEU A 124 5.46 27.07 -24.15
N LEU A 125 5.27 26.10 -25.05
CA LEU A 125 3.98 25.48 -25.29
C LEU A 125 3.40 24.88 -24.00
N ASN A 126 4.19 24.11 -23.27
CA ASN A 126 3.76 23.50 -22.02
C ASN A 126 3.47 24.52 -20.91
N ALA A 127 4.22 25.62 -20.82
CA ALA A 127 3.99 26.70 -19.86
C ALA A 127 2.62 27.37 -20.07
N HIS A 128 2.15 27.41 -21.32
CA HIS A 128 0.83 27.92 -21.68
C HIS A 128 -0.26 26.84 -21.75
N GLY A 129 0.00 25.63 -21.23
CA GLY A 129 -1.01 24.57 -21.11
C GLY A 129 -1.20 23.68 -22.33
N LEU A 130 -0.45 23.93 -23.41
CA LEU A 130 -0.46 23.11 -24.63
C LEU A 130 0.48 21.92 -24.44
N ARG A 131 -0.08 20.69 -24.36
CA ARG A 131 0.71 19.48 -24.19
C ARG A 131 1.22 18.96 -25.53
N ALA A 132 2.32 19.55 -26.00
CA ALA A 132 2.97 19.05 -27.21
C ALA A 132 3.50 17.63 -26.97
N HIS A 133 2.93 16.65 -27.68
CA HIS A 133 3.35 15.23 -27.62
C HIS A 133 4.11 14.82 -28.88
N ALA A 134 3.97 15.58 -29.97
CA ALA A 134 4.70 15.36 -31.21
C ALA A 134 5.25 16.69 -31.73
N LEU A 135 6.52 16.68 -32.11
CA LEU A 135 7.20 17.76 -32.85
C LEU A 135 7.49 17.20 -34.24
N ILE A 136 6.77 17.69 -35.23
CA ILE A 136 6.65 17.07 -36.55
C ILE A 136 7.45 17.87 -37.56
N ALA A 137 8.32 17.21 -38.32
CA ALA A 137 8.96 17.84 -39.47
C ALA A 137 7.93 17.96 -40.61
N PRO A 138 7.76 19.13 -41.25
CA PRO A 138 6.76 19.31 -42.30
C PRO A 138 6.92 18.33 -43.46
N GLN A 139 8.14 17.90 -43.77
CA GLN A 139 8.45 16.92 -44.81
C GLN A 139 7.84 15.53 -44.50
N THR A 140 7.48 15.23 -43.25
CA THR A 140 6.80 13.98 -42.92
C THR A 140 5.33 14.00 -43.25
N LEU A 141 4.73 15.18 -43.39
CA LEU A 141 3.33 15.35 -43.81
C LEU A 141 3.21 15.41 -45.35
N ALA A 142 4.20 16.02 -46.02
CA ALA A 142 4.29 16.05 -47.49
C ALA A 142 5.76 16.12 -47.88
N PRO A 143 6.36 15.04 -48.42
CA PRO A 143 7.79 14.93 -48.70
C PRO A 143 8.35 15.99 -49.65
N THR A 144 7.51 16.53 -50.56
CA THR A 144 7.93 17.51 -51.56
C THR A 144 7.72 18.97 -51.17
N SER A 145 7.09 19.22 -50.01
CA SER A 145 6.78 20.59 -49.58
C SER A 145 7.83 21.14 -48.60
N SER A 146 8.53 22.18 -49.02
CA SER A 146 9.45 22.96 -48.18
C SER A 146 8.82 24.25 -47.65
N GLU A 147 7.54 24.51 -47.96
CA GLU A 147 6.86 25.71 -47.54
C GLU A 147 6.29 25.60 -46.10
N PRO A 148 6.30 26.72 -45.34
CA PRO A 148 5.68 26.71 -44.02
C PRO A 148 4.18 26.50 -44.13
N LEU A 149 3.62 25.79 -43.12
CA LEU A 149 2.21 25.48 -43.04
C LEU A 149 1.43 26.70 -42.54
N ARG A 150 0.95 27.58 -43.45
CA ARG A 150 0.22 28.80 -43.11
C ARG A 150 -1.21 28.82 -43.60
N ASP A 151 -1.43 28.31 -44.80
CA ASP A 151 -2.77 28.30 -45.42
C ASP A 151 -3.71 27.35 -44.70
N PRO A 152 -4.86 27.79 -44.18
CA PRO A 152 -5.87 26.92 -43.63
C PRO A 152 -6.37 25.82 -44.59
N ALA A 153 -6.36 26.11 -45.90
CA ALA A 153 -6.80 25.17 -46.94
C ALA A 153 -5.75 24.10 -47.29
N ASP A 154 -4.54 24.18 -46.72
CA ASP A 154 -3.45 23.25 -47.01
C ASP A 154 -3.84 21.80 -46.64
N PRO A 155 -3.77 20.83 -47.55
CA PRO A 155 -4.12 19.44 -47.28
C PRO A 155 -3.25 18.79 -46.20
N ARG A 156 -2.06 19.32 -45.90
CA ARG A 156 -1.19 18.85 -44.84
C ARG A 156 -1.81 18.95 -43.43
N TRP A 157 -2.78 19.85 -43.24
CA TRP A 157 -3.54 19.88 -41.99
C TRP A 157 -4.29 18.57 -41.73
N GLN A 158 -4.82 17.96 -42.76
CA GLN A 158 -5.60 16.73 -42.66
C GLN A 158 -4.74 15.47 -42.86
N ALA A 159 -3.46 15.59 -43.11
CA ALA A 159 -2.55 14.47 -43.24
C ALA A 159 -2.52 13.65 -41.92
N PRO A 160 -2.44 12.31 -42.02
CA PRO A 160 -2.36 11.46 -40.83
C PRO A 160 -1.11 11.83 -40.00
N SER A 161 -1.25 11.77 -38.67
CA SER A 161 -0.13 12.01 -37.77
C SER A 161 0.97 10.99 -38.03
N PRO A 162 2.23 11.44 -38.21
CA PRO A 162 3.33 10.53 -38.43
C PRO A 162 3.55 9.63 -37.22
N THR A 163 4.07 8.42 -37.47
CA THR A 163 4.34 7.42 -36.41
C THR A 163 5.57 7.74 -35.57
N TRP A 164 6.35 8.76 -35.97
CA TRP A 164 7.56 9.22 -35.30
C TRP A 164 7.62 10.75 -35.30
N SER A 165 8.37 11.30 -34.37
CA SER A 165 8.53 12.74 -34.22
C SER A 165 9.88 13.06 -33.59
N LEU A 166 10.25 14.37 -33.57
CA LEU A 166 11.42 14.86 -32.86
C LEU A 166 11.18 15.06 -31.36
N ALA A 167 9.96 14.78 -30.88
CA ALA A 167 9.59 14.83 -29.47
C ALA A 167 10.19 13.62 -28.72
N MET A 168 11.40 13.78 -28.24
CA MET A 168 12.11 12.74 -27.45
C MET A 168 11.88 12.95 -25.95
N PRO A 169 11.81 11.89 -25.15
CA PRO A 169 11.63 11.99 -23.69
C PRO A 169 12.68 12.84 -23.00
N GLN A 170 13.91 12.83 -23.51
CA GLN A 170 15.03 13.62 -22.97
C GLN A 170 14.89 15.13 -23.22
N LEU A 171 14.10 15.53 -24.22
CA LEU A 171 13.81 16.93 -24.56
C LEU A 171 12.54 17.42 -23.89
N ALA A 172 11.73 16.53 -23.34
CA ALA A 172 10.50 16.91 -22.69
C ALA A 172 10.79 17.88 -21.53
N PRO A 173 10.15 19.05 -21.48
CA PRO A 173 10.32 19.95 -20.36
C PRO A 173 9.98 19.23 -19.08
N ALA A 174 10.77 19.49 -18.02
CA ALA A 174 10.55 18.89 -16.72
C ALA A 174 9.12 19.22 -16.27
N GLN A 175 8.25 18.22 -16.24
CA GLN A 175 6.89 18.40 -15.73
C GLN A 175 7.02 18.73 -14.25
N VAL A 176 6.70 19.96 -13.87
CA VAL A 176 6.54 20.32 -12.47
C VAL A 176 5.35 19.51 -11.95
N SER A 177 5.65 18.39 -11.33
CA SER A 177 4.62 17.51 -10.79
C SER A 177 3.75 18.30 -9.82
N ARG A 178 2.47 18.46 -10.16
CA ARG A 178 1.45 19.09 -9.29
C ARG A 178 1.32 18.38 -7.94
N TRP A 179 1.85 17.15 -7.87
CA TRP A 179 1.86 16.32 -6.66
C TRP A 179 3.03 16.62 -5.72
N ARG A 180 4.09 17.34 -6.18
CA ARG A 180 5.21 17.72 -5.31
C ARG A 180 4.80 18.46 -4.03
N PRO A 181 3.94 19.50 -4.08
CA PRO A 181 3.47 20.13 -2.85
C PRO A 181 2.60 19.19 -2.01
N VAL A 182 1.76 18.38 -2.63
CA VAL A 182 0.91 17.40 -1.92
C VAL A 182 1.76 16.38 -1.16
N TRP A 183 2.82 15.85 -1.78
CA TRP A 183 3.75 14.93 -1.12
C TRP A 183 4.51 15.60 0.04
N ARG A 184 4.91 16.86 -0.12
CA ARG A 184 5.59 17.63 0.96
C ARG A 184 4.67 17.83 2.17
N TRP A 185 3.44 18.25 1.93
CA TRP A 185 2.44 18.43 3.00
C TRP A 185 2.01 17.10 3.60
N GLY A 186 1.87 16.06 2.80
CA GLY A 186 1.59 14.70 3.27
C GLY A 186 2.71 14.16 4.17
N ALA A 187 3.97 14.35 3.79
CA ALA A 187 5.11 13.96 4.61
C ALA A 187 5.17 14.77 5.93
N ALA A 188 4.93 16.08 5.90
CA ALA A 188 4.86 16.90 7.09
C ALA A 188 3.74 16.44 8.04
N ALA A 189 2.55 16.15 7.52
CA ALA A 189 1.44 15.62 8.30
C ALA A 189 1.76 14.26 8.91
N ALA A 190 2.42 13.37 8.18
CA ALA A 190 2.85 12.06 8.68
C ALA A 190 3.86 12.19 9.84
N VAL A 191 4.82 13.12 9.75
CA VAL A 191 5.78 13.39 10.82
C VAL A 191 5.06 13.88 12.08
N VAL A 192 4.14 14.83 11.95
CA VAL A 192 3.35 15.34 13.08
C VAL A 192 2.51 14.22 13.71
N TRP A 193 1.92 13.37 12.90
CA TRP A 193 1.11 12.25 13.39
C TRP A 193 1.95 11.21 14.13
N ILE A 194 3.13 10.84 13.58
CA ILE A 194 4.07 9.94 14.27
C ILE A 194 4.56 10.54 15.60
N ALA A 195 4.87 11.84 15.62
CA ALA A 195 5.25 12.52 16.86
C ALA A 195 4.11 12.50 17.89
N GLY A 196 2.87 12.77 17.46
CA GLY A 196 1.67 12.68 18.31
C GLY A 196 1.45 11.29 18.90
N LEU A 197 1.59 10.24 18.07
CA LEU A 197 1.50 8.85 18.54
C LEU A 197 2.60 8.50 19.57
N ASN A 198 3.84 8.96 19.37
CA ASN A 198 4.92 8.75 20.31
C ASN A 198 4.66 9.44 21.65
N ILE A 199 4.18 10.69 21.64
CA ILE A 199 3.80 11.40 22.86
C ILE A 199 2.67 10.66 23.58
N HIS A 200 1.63 10.23 22.85
CA HIS A 200 0.53 9.48 23.45
C HIS A 200 0.98 8.13 24.03
N ALA A 201 1.81 7.40 23.33
CA ALA A 201 2.39 6.15 23.81
C ALA A 201 3.25 6.35 25.09
N SER A 202 4.03 7.44 25.16
CA SER A 202 4.81 7.78 26.33
C SER A 202 3.94 8.14 27.53
N GLN A 203 2.83 8.84 27.33
CA GLN A 203 1.85 9.15 28.38
C GLN A 203 1.21 7.88 28.93
N LEU A 204 0.75 6.97 28.07
CA LEU A 204 0.17 5.69 28.49
C LEU A 204 1.18 4.82 29.25
N SER A 205 2.44 4.80 28.82
CA SER A 205 3.48 4.04 29.52
C SER A 205 3.80 4.64 30.89
N ALA A 206 3.80 5.97 31.02
CA ALA A 206 4.00 6.65 32.28
C ALA A 206 2.84 6.39 33.27
N GLU A 207 1.60 6.40 32.78
CA GLU A 207 0.41 6.07 33.57
C GLU A 207 0.44 4.61 34.03
N ALA A 208 0.78 3.66 33.15
CA ALA A 208 0.92 2.25 33.50
C ALA A 208 2.01 2.04 34.57
N GLN A 209 3.14 2.75 34.48
CA GLN A 209 4.21 2.71 35.48
C GLN A 209 3.74 3.30 36.83
N ALA A 210 3.00 4.40 36.81
CA ALA A 210 2.47 5.02 38.04
C ALA A 210 1.46 4.08 38.72
N LEU A 211 0.58 3.43 37.98
CA LEU A 211 -0.37 2.43 38.49
C LEU A 211 0.37 1.23 39.10
N THR A 212 1.39 0.71 38.42
CA THR A 212 2.21 -0.40 38.93
C THR A 212 2.97 -0.02 40.19
N ALA A 213 3.51 1.19 40.26
CA ALA A 213 4.17 1.70 41.45
C ALA A 213 3.19 1.85 42.62
N GLY A 214 1.98 2.35 42.34
CA GLY A 214 0.92 2.45 43.35
C GLY A 214 0.49 1.08 43.88
N MET A 215 0.28 0.10 43.00
CA MET A 215 -0.01 -1.27 43.43
C MET A 215 1.12 -1.88 44.29
N ARG A 216 2.38 -1.67 43.86
CA ARG A 216 3.54 -2.13 44.65
C ARG A 216 3.56 -1.54 46.06
N GLN A 217 3.30 -0.25 46.18
CA GLN A 217 3.25 0.43 47.48
C GLN A 217 2.11 -0.10 48.36
N GLN A 218 0.92 -0.36 47.79
CA GLN A 218 -0.22 -0.97 48.50
C GLN A 218 0.10 -2.39 49.00
N VAL A 219 0.75 -3.21 48.16
CA VAL A 219 1.16 -4.57 48.57
C VAL A 219 2.19 -4.55 49.70
N LEU A 220 3.20 -3.66 49.62
CA LEU A 220 4.19 -3.50 50.68
C LEU A 220 3.54 -2.99 51.99
N ALA A 221 2.56 -2.11 51.90
CA ALA A 221 1.83 -1.64 53.08
C ALA A 221 0.98 -2.74 53.73
N ALA A 222 0.40 -3.64 52.93
CA ALA A 222 -0.39 -4.76 53.42
C ALA A 222 0.44 -5.96 53.90
N PHE A 223 1.62 -6.16 53.31
CA PHE A 223 2.52 -7.28 53.61
C PHE A 223 3.97 -6.78 53.77
N PRO A 224 4.32 -6.23 54.94
CA PRO A 224 5.63 -5.61 55.18
C PRO A 224 6.81 -6.60 55.18
N ASP A 225 6.55 -7.90 55.32
CA ASP A 225 7.56 -8.95 55.35
C ASP A 225 8.06 -9.40 53.97
N LEU A 226 7.48 -8.84 52.86
CA LEU A 226 7.92 -9.18 51.53
C LEU A 226 9.15 -8.40 51.11
N PRO A 227 10.30 -9.07 50.83
CA PRO A 227 11.58 -8.38 50.57
C PRO A 227 11.60 -7.73 49.18
N VAL A 228 10.86 -8.24 48.17
CA VAL A 228 10.81 -7.70 46.81
C VAL A 228 9.44 -7.97 46.18
N VAL A 229 8.83 -6.94 45.60
CA VAL A 229 7.56 -7.07 44.87
C VAL A 229 7.85 -7.05 43.36
N LEU A 230 7.83 -8.22 42.73
CA LEU A 230 8.01 -8.41 41.27
C LEU A 230 6.70 -8.36 40.50
N ASP A 231 5.68 -9.01 41.01
CA ASP A 231 4.33 -9.11 40.41
C ASP A 231 3.30 -8.80 41.52
N PRO A 232 2.90 -7.52 41.69
CA PRO A 232 1.99 -7.11 42.76
C PRO A 232 0.68 -7.89 42.82
N PRO A 233 -0.05 -8.16 41.71
CA PRO A 233 -1.29 -8.92 41.74
C PRO A 233 -1.13 -10.35 42.26
N ARG A 234 -0.11 -11.06 41.77
CA ARG A 234 0.14 -12.45 42.16
C ARG A 234 0.58 -12.58 43.61
N GLN A 235 1.48 -11.66 44.07
CA GLN A 235 1.96 -11.68 45.44
C GLN A 235 0.86 -11.28 46.43
N ALA A 236 -0.02 -10.35 46.07
CA ALA A 236 -1.20 -10.05 46.87
C ALA A 236 -2.13 -11.27 47.00
N GLN A 237 -2.35 -12.00 45.94
CA GLN A 237 -3.15 -13.23 45.97
C GLN A 237 -2.52 -14.29 46.86
N GLN A 238 -1.21 -14.54 46.74
CA GLN A 238 -0.48 -15.48 47.60
C GLN A 238 -0.52 -15.08 49.07
N GLY A 239 -0.37 -13.77 49.36
CA GLY A 239 -0.47 -13.27 50.74
C GLY A 239 -1.89 -13.47 51.30
N LEU A 240 -2.92 -13.26 50.50
CA LEU A 240 -4.31 -13.48 50.90
C LEU A 240 -4.59 -14.98 51.16
N ASP A 241 -4.10 -15.84 50.28
CA ASP A 241 -4.23 -17.29 50.42
C ASP A 241 -3.51 -17.80 51.71
N ALA A 242 -2.33 -17.27 51.98
CA ALA A 242 -1.59 -17.59 53.23
C ALA A 242 -2.32 -17.13 54.48
N LEU A 243 -2.91 -15.92 54.46
CA LEU A 243 -3.72 -15.44 55.58
C LEU A 243 -4.98 -16.26 55.77
N GLN A 244 -5.63 -16.70 54.71
CA GLN A 244 -6.80 -17.56 54.79
C GLN A 244 -6.44 -18.93 55.34
N ALA A 245 -5.31 -19.52 54.88
CA ALA A 245 -4.82 -20.78 55.41
C ALA A 245 -4.51 -20.67 56.93
N ASN A 246 -3.84 -19.62 57.38
CA ASN A 246 -3.53 -19.40 58.79
C ASN A 246 -4.76 -19.15 59.66
N ARG A 247 -5.84 -18.63 59.13
CA ARG A 247 -7.14 -18.44 59.82
C ARG A 247 -8.00 -19.69 59.86
N GLY A 248 -7.54 -20.83 59.30
CA GLY A 248 -8.34 -22.06 59.18
C GLY A 248 -9.56 -21.92 58.28
N ALA A 249 -9.63 -20.88 57.48
CA ALA A 249 -10.65 -20.73 56.48
C ALA A 249 -10.32 -21.65 55.31
N ALA A 250 -10.78 -22.88 55.38
CA ALA A 250 -10.60 -23.87 54.34
C ALA A 250 -11.20 -23.36 53.03
N ASN A 251 -10.42 -23.35 51.98
CA ASN A 251 -10.90 -23.08 50.64
C ASN A 251 -11.96 -24.09 50.25
N ALA A 252 -12.98 -23.69 49.53
CA ALA A 252 -14.09 -24.62 49.19
C ALA A 252 -13.61 -25.87 48.42
N ALA A 253 -12.40 -25.85 47.85
CA ALA A 253 -11.74 -26.97 47.22
C ALA A 253 -10.84 -27.79 48.15
N ASP A 254 -10.65 -27.38 49.42
CA ASP A 254 -9.82 -28.09 50.35
C ASP A 254 -10.43 -29.44 50.80
N PHE A 255 -9.59 -30.30 51.34
CA PHE A 255 -9.97 -31.67 51.74
C PHE A 255 -11.20 -31.70 52.68
N LEU A 256 -11.24 -30.86 53.73
CA LEU A 256 -12.30 -30.91 54.73
C LEU A 256 -13.71 -30.55 54.17
N PRO A 257 -13.89 -29.45 53.43
CA PRO A 257 -15.18 -29.17 52.79
C PRO A 257 -15.60 -30.23 51.79
N LEU A 258 -14.65 -30.75 51.00
CA LEU A 258 -14.92 -31.76 50.03
C LEU A 258 -15.30 -33.11 50.67
N ALA A 259 -14.57 -33.51 51.75
CA ALA A 259 -14.86 -34.72 52.50
C ALA A 259 -16.24 -34.64 53.21
N ARG A 260 -16.61 -33.49 53.81
CA ARG A 260 -17.93 -33.25 54.37
C ARG A 260 -19.05 -33.35 53.37
N ALA A 261 -18.89 -32.72 52.22
CA ALA A 261 -19.87 -32.80 51.15
C ALA A 261 -19.99 -34.21 50.58
N THR A 262 -18.91 -34.94 50.47
CA THR A 262 -18.87 -36.35 50.07
C THR A 262 -19.58 -37.24 51.10
N ALA A 263 -19.36 -37.03 52.41
CA ALA A 263 -20.04 -37.79 53.47
C ALA A 263 -21.58 -37.55 53.46
N GLN A 264 -22.00 -36.33 53.12
CA GLN A 264 -23.44 -36.02 52.94
C GLN A 264 -24.03 -36.67 51.70
N LEU A 265 -23.27 -36.78 50.62
CA LEU A 265 -23.70 -37.36 49.37
C LEU A 265 -23.77 -38.90 49.43
N LEU A 266 -22.84 -39.54 50.16
CA LEU A 266 -22.66 -40.97 50.21
C LEU A 266 -22.78 -41.50 51.65
N PRO A 267 -23.94 -41.35 52.31
CA PRO A 267 -24.11 -41.78 53.72
C PRO A 267 -23.92 -43.28 53.88
N PHE A 268 -24.20 -44.08 52.86
CA PHE A 268 -24.02 -45.55 52.89
C PHE A 268 -22.55 -45.98 52.86
N ALA A 269 -21.61 -45.10 52.53
CA ALA A 269 -20.20 -45.37 52.46
C ALA A 269 -19.46 -45.09 53.78
N ALA A 270 -20.10 -44.47 54.79
CA ALA A 270 -19.46 -43.98 55.98
C ALA A 270 -18.61 -45.02 56.76
N ASP A 271 -19.08 -46.28 56.81
CA ASP A 271 -18.41 -47.36 57.54
C ASP A 271 -17.69 -48.37 56.61
N LYS A 272 -17.67 -48.11 55.32
CA LYS A 272 -17.16 -49.04 54.28
C LYS A 272 -16.01 -48.53 53.47
N VAL A 273 -15.41 -47.43 53.85
CA VAL A 273 -14.25 -46.83 53.17
C VAL A 273 -12.98 -47.56 53.54
N ALA A 274 -12.38 -48.24 52.55
CA ALA A 274 -11.09 -48.88 52.71
C ALA A 274 -9.89 -47.88 52.56
N ARG A 275 -10.03 -46.92 51.63
CA ARG A 275 -9.00 -45.91 51.40
C ARG A 275 -9.62 -44.62 50.92
N LEU A 276 -9.09 -43.52 51.48
CA LEU A 276 -9.45 -42.17 51.08
C LEU A 276 -8.16 -41.45 50.67
N THR A 277 -8.10 -40.98 49.45
CA THR A 277 -6.95 -40.26 48.91
C THR A 277 -7.41 -38.88 48.38
N TYR A 278 -6.68 -37.83 48.76
CA TYR A 278 -6.92 -36.50 48.23
C TYR A 278 -5.69 -36.05 47.43
N ALA A 279 -5.86 -35.85 46.14
CA ALA A 279 -4.84 -35.34 45.22
C ALA A 279 -5.49 -34.52 44.12
N ASP A 280 -4.81 -33.49 43.64
CA ASP A 280 -5.24 -32.64 42.52
C ASP A 280 -6.68 -32.08 42.68
N GLN A 281 -7.02 -31.64 43.91
CA GLN A 281 -8.37 -31.13 44.25
C GLN A 281 -9.50 -32.16 44.02
N ALA A 282 -9.15 -33.43 43.92
CA ALA A 282 -10.08 -34.54 43.78
C ALA A 282 -9.97 -35.46 45.00
N LEU A 283 -11.11 -35.91 45.52
CA LEU A 283 -11.23 -36.91 46.56
C LEU A 283 -11.51 -38.28 45.92
N THR A 284 -10.58 -39.21 46.09
CA THR A 284 -10.75 -40.59 45.61
C THR A 284 -11.09 -41.47 46.78
N LEU A 285 -12.23 -42.17 46.70
CA LEU A 285 -12.79 -43.00 47.73
C LEU A 285 -12.84 -44.44 47.22
N GLN A 286 -12.20 -45.36 47.94
CA GLN A 286 -12.23 -46.79 47.66
C GLN A 286 -13.05 -47.52 48.75
N LEU A 287 -14.03 -48.29 48.37
CA LEU A 287 -14.89 -49.08 49.27
C LEU A 287 -14.28 -50.45 49.57
N ALA A 288 -14.42 -50.96 50.79
CA ALA A 288 -13.82 -52.21 51.31
C ALA A 288 -14.51 -53.49 50.79
N GLU A 289 -15.76 -53.40 50.36
CA GLU A 289 -16.53 -54.54 49.85
C GLU A 289 -17.15 -54.26 48.49
N SER A 290 -17.03 -55.21 47.58
CA SER A 290 -17.68 -55.24 46.26
C SER A 290 -19.15 -55.69 46.42
N GLY A 291 -19.99 -54.80 47.00
CA GLY A 291 -21.41 -55.09 47.06
C GLY A 291 -22.14 -54.63 45.84
N GLU A 292 -22.69 -55.49 45.01
CA GLU A 292 -23.59 -55.17 43.89
C GLU A 292 -24.64 -54.08 44.26
N LYS A 293 -25.06 -54.05 45.52
CA LYS A 293 -25.98 -53.02 46.04
C LYS A 293 -25.40 -51.62 46.12
N ALA A 294 -24.14 -51.46 46.52
CA ALA A 294 -23.48 -50.17 46.62
C ALA A 294 -23.22 -49.59 45.21
N GLN A 295 -22.96 -50.47 44.27
CA GLN A 295 -22.74 -50.12 42.88
C GLN A 295 -24.02 -49.61 42.20
N ARG A 296 -25.17 -50.29 42.41
CA ARG A 296 -26.48 -49.88 41.87
C ARG A 296 -26.98 -48.57 42.47
N VAL A 297 -26.67 -48.28 43.71
CA VAL A 297 -27.09 -47.04 44.39
C VAL A 297 -26.28 -45.85 43.84
N ALA A 298 -25.00 -46.00 43.57
CA ALA A 298 -24.16 -44.92 43.07
C ALA A 298 -24.41 -44.55 41.60
N GLU A 299 -24.98 -45.46 40.82
CA GLU A 299 -25.40 -45.23 39.41
C GLU A 299 -26.83 -44.67 39.30
N THR A 300 -27.52 -44.41 40.39
CA THR A 300 -28.89 -43.92 40.38
C THR A 300 -28.92 -42.48 39.92
N PRO A 301 -29.76 -42.11 38.93
CA PRO A 301 -29.85 -40.73 38.42
C PRO A 301 -30.09 -39.70 39.51
N ALA A 302 -30.75 -40.06 40.60
CA ALA A 302 -30.99 -39.26 41.75
C ALA A 302 -29.70 -38.80 42.47
N LEU A 303 -28.72 -39.70 42.57
CA LEU A 303 -27.45 -39.41 43.26
C LEU A 303 -26.55 -38.48 42.43
N ILE A 304 -26.59 -38.63 41.11
CA ILE A 304 -25.92 -37.70 40.17
C ILE A 304 -26.53 -36.29 40.26
N GLN A 305 -27.86 -36.19 40.36
CA GLN A 305 -28.54 -34.94 40.55
C GLN A 305 -28.24 -34.30 41.92
N GLN A 306 -28.17 -35.08 42.99
CA GLN A 306 -27.81 -34.59 44.32
C GLN A 306 -26.34 -34.14 44.35
N ALA A 307 -25.41 -34.86 43.69
CA ALA A 307 -24.03 -34.43 43.53
C ALA A 307 -23.94 -33.07 42.81
N ALA A 308 -24.68 -32.91 41.70
CA ALA A 308 -24.74 -31.66 40.97
C ALA A 308 -25.33 -30.51 41.80
N ALA A 309 -26.34 -30.76 42.65
CA ALA A 309 -26.92 -29.75 43.56
C ALA A 309 -25.92 -29.29 44.65
N LEU A 310 -24.98 -30.17 45.06
CA LEU A 310 -23.89 -29.82 45.96
C LEU A 310 -22.66 -29.26 45.25
N GLY A 311 -22.73 -29.04 43.96
CA GLY A 311 -21.62 -28.53 43.13
C GLY A 311 -20.48 -29.55 42.97
N LEU A 312 -20.81 -30.87 43.08
CA LEU A 312 -19.88 -31.97 42.96
C LEU A 312 -20.11 -32.73 41.67
N LYS A 313 -19.03 -33.25 41.07
CA LYS A 313 -19.05 -34.20 39.97
C LYS A 313 -18.53 -35.55 40.46
N LEU A 314 -19.32 -36.59 40.30
CA LEU A 314 -18.99 -37.95 40.67
C LEU A 314 -18.50 -38.69 39.42
N GLU A 315 -17.28 -39.19 39.46
CA GLU A 315 -16.69 -39.97 38.37
C GLU A 315 -16.26 -41.35 38.90
N ARG A 316 -16.39 -42.36 38.06
CA ARG A 316 -15.89 -43.69 38.39
C ARG A 316 -14.37 -43.71 38.23
N GLY A 317 -13.65 -44.25 39.21
CA GLY A 317 -12.20 -44.44 39.12
C GLY A 317 -11.82 -45.65 38.29
N ASP A 318 -10.52 -45.86 38.10
CA ASP A 318 -9.94 -46.91 37.26
C ASP A 318 -10.15 -48.32 37.79
N THR A 319 -10.59 -48.50 39.04
CA THR A 319 -10.89 -49.80 39.68
C THR A 319 -12.34 -49.87 40.08
N ASP A 320 -12.91 -51.07 40.03
CA ASP A 320 -14.36 -51.37 40.17
C ASP A 320 -15.03 -50.85 41.45
N ASN A 321 -14.31 -50.47 42.48
CA ASN A 321 -14.84 -49.95 43.75
C ASN A 321 -14.33 -48.54 44.09
N THR A 322 -13.86 -47.81 43.08
CA THR A 322 -13.23 -46.49 43.31
C THR A 322 -14.11 -45.39 42.74
N TRP A 323 -14.38 -44.35 43.53
CA TRP A 323 -15.13 -43.16 43.14
C TRP A 323 -14.23 -41.95 43.25
N ARG A 324 -14.21 -41.15 42.19
CA ARG A 324 -13.52 -39.86 42.18
C ARG A 324 -14.55 -38.72 42.24
N ILE A 325 -14.41 -37.91 43.24
CA ILE A 325 -15.29 -36.78 43.50
C ILE A 325 -14.50 -35.49 43.31
N VAL A 326 -14.97 -34.66 42.38
CA VAL A 326 -14.37 -33.39 42.01
C VAL A 326 -15.40 -32.29 42.19
N ARG A 327 -14.98 -31.10 42.53
CA ARG A 327 -15.89 -29.97 42.51
C ARG A 327 -16.16 -29.52 41.07
N LYS A 328 -17.43 -29.30 40.76
CA LYS A 328 -17.80 -28.73 39.45
C LYS A 328 -17.30 -27.27 39.43
N GLN A 329 -16.33 -26.97 38.59
CA GLN A 329 -15.97 -25.57 38.33
C GLN A 329 -17.15 -24.82 37.72
N PRO A 330 -17.39 -23.54 38.10
CA PRO A 330 -18.49 -22.74 37.61
C PRO A 330 -18.39 -22.45 36.11
#